data_61eee81133e9839f2fc76e1026985548
#
_entry.id   61eee81133e9839f2fc76e1026985548
#
_cell.length_a   1.000
_cell.length_b   1.000
_cell.length_c   1.000
_cell.angle_alpha   90.00
_cell.angle_beta   90.00
_cell.angle_gamma   90.00
#
_symmetry.space_group_name_H-M   'P 1'
#
loop_
_entity.id
_entity.type
_entity.pdbx_description
1 polymer ?
#
loop_
_entity_poly.entity_id
_entity_poly.type
_entity_poly.pdbx_seq_one_letter_code
_entity_poly.pdbx_strand_id
1 'polypeptide(L)'
;MSAAPLDIPPSPLGGHADFDLPPVLVTEGGERRAVGIEVEFAGLSAEGAAAVIQNALGGAIEQTDPNAFRIIGTSLGDLEVEIDSRILHPSKTRHNVIAEVGSRVASWLGSATSHVIPCELVTGPLPMDRVHEFDRAVDALRTAGARGTQDGALYAFGLHFNPQAAGASIDAILPVLRAFVLLNTWLRRQVAPDATRSLLGFADPFPADYVRRVADPAYRPDLAAFIDDYLAANPTRNRDLDLLPLLTHLDEARVRAVLPNEKIGSRPTFHYRLPDARVSDPGWSIAPEWNRWVAVERVAADAERLDRLGTAYLGFPGDDKSWADRAERLAFA
;
A
#
# COMPACT_ATOMS: atom_id res chain seq x y z
N MET A 1 -0.79 -18.89 27.31
CA MET A 1 -1.82 -17.85 27.56
C MET A 1 -2.62 -17.76 26.27
N SER A 2 -3.92 -18.12 26.32
CA SER A 2 -4.82 -18.15 25.16
C SER A 2 -5.07 -16.72 24.70
N ALA A 3 -4.73 -16.41 23.46
CA ALA A 3 -5.09 -15.13 22.83
C ALA A 3 -6.61 -15.10 22.65
N ALA A 4 -7.24 -14.01 23.04
CA ALA A 4 -8.67 -13.80 22.84
C ALA A 4 -9.01 -13.80 21.33
N PRO A 5 -10.19 -14.30 20.92
CA PRO A 5 -10.62 -14.29 19.53
C PRO A 5 -10.71 -12.84 19.02
N LEU A 6 -10.19 -12.64 17.81
CA LEU A 6 -10.27 -11.37 17.09
C LEU A 6 -11.71 -11.13 16.64
N ASP A 7 -12.44 -10.31 17.38
CA ASP A 7 -13.71 -9.77 16.94
C ASP A 7 -13.40 -8.58 16.00
N ILE A 8 -13.42 -8.83 14.68
CA ILE A 8 -13.35 -7.75 13.68
C ILE A 8 -14.80 -7.34 13.43
N PRO A 9 -15.25 -6.19 13.97
CA PRO A 9 -16.60 -5.75 13.72
C PRO A 9 -16.80 -5.45 12.23
N PRO A 10 -18.00 -5.69 11.67
CA PRO A 10 -18.34 -5.22 10.34
C PRO A 10 -18.16 -3.69 10.31
N SER A 11 -17.48 -3.17 9.28
CA SER A 11 -17.22 -1.74 9.07
C SER A 11 -18.50 -0.93 9.26
N PRO A 12 -18.62 -0.10 10.31
CA PRO A 12 -19.72 0.85 10.38
C PRO A 12 -19.38 2.02 9.46
N LEU A 13 -20.20 2.24 8.48
CA LEU A 13 -20.25 3.49 7.76
C LEU A 13 -20.64 4.60 8.76
N GLY A 14 -19.67 5.41 9.18
CA GLY A 14 -19.88 6.62 9.98
C GLY A 14 -19.43 6.51 11.44
N GLY A 15 -18.23 6.99 11.72
CA GLY A 15 -17.63 7.20 13.02
C GLY A 15 -16.13 6.99 12.91
N HIS A 16 -15.32 7.72 13.65
CA HIS A 16 -13.87 7.47 13.70
C HIS A 16 -13.64 6.00 14.04
N ALA A 17 -13.24 5.20 13.05
CA ALA A 17 -12.93 3.80 13.25
C ALA A 17 -11.72 3.69 14.18
N ASP A 18 -11.77 2.78 15.15
CA ASP A 18 -10.61 2.49 15.99
C ASP A 18 -9.46 1.96 15.13
N PHE A 19 -8.26 2.41 15.41
CA PHE A 19 -7.05 1.94 14.75
C PHE A 19 -6.48 0.74 15.49
N ASP A 20 -6.38 -0.37 14.78
CA ASP A 20 -5.77 -1.59 15.30
C ASP A 20 -4.24 -1.46 15.37
N LEU A 21 -3.65 -2.17 16.33
CA LEU A 21 -2.20 -2.31 16.42
C LEU A 21 -1.74 -3.66 15.82
N PRO A 22 -0.65 -3.67 15.03
CA PRO A 22 -0.06 -4.92 14.56
C PRO A 22 0.47 -5.74 15.76
N PRO A 23 0.57 -7.07 15.60
CA PRO A 23 0.97 -7.97 16.69
C PRO A 23 2.42 -7.75 17.15
N VAL A 24 3.25 -7.18 16.28
CA VAL A 24 4.65 -6.89 16.56
C VAL A 24 4.90 -5.40 16.35
N LEU A 25 5.26 -4.67 17.41
CA LEU A 25 5.53 -3.23 17.38
C LEU A 25 7.01 -2.87 17.45
N VAL A 26 7.86 -3.87 17.59
CA VAL A 26 9.31 -3.69 17.74
C VAL A 26 10.02 -4.59 16.75
N THR A 27 11.06 -4.09 16.11
CA THR A 27 11.91 -4.89 15.20
C THR A 27 12.77 -5.91 15.97
N GLU A 28 13.31 -6.91 15.28
CA GLU A 28 14.33 -7.82 15.85
C GLU A 28 15.52 -7.05 16.44
N GLY A 29 15.83 -5.84 15.97
CA GLY A 29 16.86 -4.96 16.51
C GLY A 29 16.45 -4.16 17.76
N GLY A 30 15.21 -4.30 18.24
CA GLY A 30 14.71 -3.59 19.42
C GLY A 30 14.19 -2.16 19.16
N GLU A 31 14.10 -1.72 17.92
CA GLU A 31 13.59 -0.42 17.53
C GLU A 31 12.07 -0.46 17.34
N ARG A 32 11.37 0.65 17.63
CA ARG A 32 9.94 0.76 17.33
C ARG A 32 9.72 0.68 15.82
N ARG A 33 8.83 -0.22 15.39
CA ARG A 33 8.44 -0.31 13.97
C ARG A 33 7.68 0.94 13.55
N ALA A 34 7.98 1.35 12.32
CA ALA A 34 7.37 2.52 11.70
C ALA A 34 6.66 2.15 10.38
N VAL A 35 5.84 3.08 9.91
CA VAL A 35 5.17 3.00 8.61
C VAL A 35 5.25 4.34 7.90
N GLY A 36 5.59 4.33 6.62
CA GLY A 36 5.36 5.46 5.72
C GLY A 36 3.93 5.39 5.16
N ILE A 37 3.29 6.54 5.00
CA ILE A 37 1.95 6.65 4.43
C ILE A 37 2.04 7.59 3.24
N GLU A 38 1.46 7.18 2.11
CA GLU A 38 1.40 7.96 0.87
C GLU A 38 -0.09 8.08 0.49
N VAL A 39 -0.58 9.31 0.28
CA VAL A 39 -1.95 9.54 -0.20
C VAL A 39 -1.94 10.42 -1.44
N GLU A 40 -2.53 9.92 -2.50
CA GLU A 40 -2.66 10.62 -3.78
C GLU A 40 -4.00 11.38 -3.82
N PHE A 41 -3.98 12.59 -4.36
CA PHE A 41 -5.16 13.44 -4.48
C PHE A 41 -5.00 14.46 -5.61
N ALA A 42 -6.11 15.13 -5.99
CA ALA A 42 -6.11 16.28 -6.88
C ALA A 42 -6.86 17.45 -6.25
N GLY A 43 -7.06 18.54 -7.00
CA GLY A 43 -7.87 19.68 -6.58
C GLY A 43 -7.10 20.77 -5.85
N LEU A 44 -5.89 20.49 -5.38
CA LEU A 44 -4.95 21.45 -4.78
C LEU A 44 -3.64 21.44 -5.56
N SER A 45 -2.93 22.57 -5.57
CA SER A 45 -1.52 22.59 -6.01
C SER A 45 -0.64 22.01 -4.89
N ALA A 46 0.56 21.56 -5.23
CA ALA A 46 1.52 21.07 -4.23
C ALA A 46 1.83 22.14 -3.16
N GLU A 47 2.03 23.39 -3.57
CA GLU A 47 2.22 24.53 -2.66
C GLU A 47 1.01 24.76 -1.74
N GLY A 48 -0.22 24.75 -2.33
CA GLY A 48 -1.46 24.91 -1.58
C GLY A 48 -1.67 23.79 -0.57
N ALA A 49 -1.40 22.56 -0.95
CA ALA A 49 -1.48 21.40 -0.06
C ALA A 49 -0.44 21.48 1.06
N ALA A 50 0.81 21.88 0.76
CA ALA A 50 1.85 22.07 1.77
C ALA A 50 1.43 23.14 2.82
N ALA A 51 0.83 24.26 2.37
CA ALA A 51 0.32 25.28 3.28
C ALA A 51 -0.84 24.77 4.15
N VAL A 52 -1.74 23.97 3.59
CA VAL A 52 -2.83 23.31 4.34
C VAL A 52 -2.30 22.38 5.41
N ILE A 53 -1.32 21.54 5.08
CA ILE A 53 -0.68 20.63 6.02
C ILE A 53 0.08 21.39 7.11
N GLN A 54 0.85 22.42 6.76
CA GLN A 54 1.53 23.27 7.74
C GLN A 54 0.53 23.89 8.74
N ASN A 55 -0.58 24.41 8.26
CA ASN A 55 -1.61 24.99 9.12
C ASN A 55 -2.23 23.97 10.08
N ALA A 56 -2.43 22.73 9.64
CA ALA A 56 -3.06 21.68 10.43
C ALA A 56 -2.12 21.00 11.43
N LEU A 57 -0.85 20.80 11.04
CA LEU A 57 0.11 19.97 11.75
C LEU A 57 1.34 20.73 12.28
N GLY A 58 1.46 22.01 11.93
CA GLY A 58 2.65 22.82 12.25
C GLY A 58 3.81 22.55 11.30
N GLY A 59 5.00 22.96 11.71
CA GLY A 59 6.23 22.80 10.94
C GLY A 59 6.58 24.01 10.07
N ALA A 60 7.63 23.86 9.26
CA ALA A 60 8.11 24.87 8.34
C ALA A 60 8.18 24.32 6.91
N ILE A 61 7.68 25.08 5.94
CA ILE A 61 7.72 24.69 4.52
C ILE A 61 9.09 25.04 3.95
N GLU A 62 9.68 24.08 3.25
CA GLU A 62 10.87 24.21 2.41
C GLU A 62 10.52 23.75 0.98
N GLN A 63 10.71 24.63 0.00
CA GLN A 63 10.56 24.24 -1.39
C GLN A 63 11.83 23.54 -1.87
N THR A 64 11.71 22.27 -2.26
CA THR A 64 12.82 21.43 -2.72
C THR A 64 12.92 21.38 -4.26
N ASP A 65 11.79 21.59 -4.94
CA ASP A 65 11.65 21.64 -6.40
C ASP A 65 10.48 22.58 -6.74
N PRO A 66 10.31 23.09 -7.96
CA PRO A 66 9.16 23.93 -8.33
C PRO A 66 7.79 23.31 -7.98
N ASN A 67 7.71 21.99 -7.89
CA ASN A 67 6.48 21.24 -7.64
C ASN A 67 6.61 20.26 -6.46
N ALA A 68 7.64 20.42 -5.61
CA ALA A 68 7.86 19.58 -4.45
C ALA A 68 8.21 20.43 -3.21
N PHE A 69 7.55 20.13 -2.10
CA PHE A 69 7.64 20.87 -0.85
C PHE A 69 7.81 19.89 0.31
N ARG A 70 8.76 20.18 1.19
CA ARG A 70 8.88 19.48 2.49
C ARG A 70 8.30 20.35 3.59
N ILE A 71 7.61 19.73 4.52
CA ILE A 71 7.09 20.36 5.72
C ILE A 71 7.84 19.74 6.90
N ILE A 72 8.83 20.47 7.40
CA ILE A 72 9.80 19.99 8.39
C ILE A 72 9.27 20.25 9.80
N GLY A 73 9.36 19.25 10.68
CA GLY A 73 9.04 19.38 12.09
C GLY A 73 7.55 19.50 12.39
N THR A 74 6.70 18.85 11.59
CA THR A 74 5.26 18.74 11.91
C THR A 74 5.02 17.82 13.11
N SER A 75 3.79 17.79 13.63
CA SER A 75 3.41 16.86 14.69
C SER A 75 3.53 15.38 14.27
N LEU A 76 3.62 15.08 12.96
CA LEU A 76 3.82 13.74 12.39
C LEU A 76 5.27 13.50 11.92
N GLY A 77 6.20 14.39 12.23
CA GLY A 77 7.54 14.38 11.67
C GLY A 77 7.63 15.17 10.37
N ASP A 78 8.62 14.88 9.54
CA ASP A 78 8.75 15.52 8.23
C ASP A 78 7.78 14.90 7.22
N LEU A 79 7.12 15.76 6.47
CA LEU A 79 6.19 15.40 5.41
C LEU A 79 6.68 15.96 4.08
N GLU A 80 6.26 15.32 2.97
CA GLU A 80 6.56 15.80 1.63
C GLU A 80 5.27 15.88 0.81
N VAL A 81 5.10 16.94 0.04
CA VAL A 81 4.02 17.11 -0.93
C VAL A 81 4.65 17.36 -2.28
N GLU A 82 4.35 16.51 -3.25
CA GLU A 82 4.86 16.65 -4.61
C GLU A 82 3.81 16.32 -5.67
N ILE A 83 4.07 16.70 -6.91
CA ILE A 83 3.29 16.24 -8.05
C ILE A 83 3.67 14.78 -8.33
N ASP A 84 2.69 13.86 -8.42
CA ASP A 84 2.96 12.47 -8.80
C ASP A 84 3.49 12.37 -10.24
N SER A 85 4.81 12.25 -10.35
CA SER A 85 5.52 12.14 -11.63
C SER A 85 5.21 10.85 -12.39
N ARG A 86 4.63 9.83 -11.74
CA ARG A 86 4.29 8.54 -12.40
C ARG A 86 3.17 8.69 -13.43
N ILE A 87 2.26 9.65 -13.23
CA ILE A 87 1.20 9.96 -14.20
C ILE A 87 1.76 10.78 -15.38
N LEU A 88 2.78 11.58 -15.15
CA LEU A 88 3.45 12.36 -16.21
C LEU A 88 4.41 11.52 -17.05
N HIS A 89 4.91 10.40 -16.54
CA HIS A 89 5.85 9.52 -17.22
C HIS A 89 5.41 8.05 -17.14
N PRO A 90 4.32 7.65 -17.84
CA PRO A 90 3.96 6.24 -17.94
C PRO A 90 5.16 5.46 -18.50
N SER A 91 5.62 4.45 -17.75
CA SER A 91 6.79 3.66 -18.13
C SER A 91 6.62 3.08 -19.55
N LYS A 92 7.66 3.17 -20.37
CA LYS A 92 7.68 2.79 -21.79
C LYS A 92 7.46 1.28 -22.04
N THR A 93 7.04 0.50 -21.07
CA THR A 93 7.10 -0.97 -21.10
C THR A 93 5.80 -1.66 -21.52
N ARG A 94 4.70 -0.97 -21.77
CA ARG A 94 3.46 -1.57 -22.32
C ARG A 94 3.01 -0.85 -23.59
N HIS A 95 3.44 -1.35 -24.73
CA HIS A 95 3.43 -0.66 -26.02
C HIS A 95 2.06 -0.38 -26.66
N ASN A 96 0.91 -0.90 -26.25
CA ASN A 96 -0.33 -0.70 -27.01
C ASN A 96 -1.53 -0.10 -26.25
N VAL A 97 -1.66 -0.26 -24.94
CA VAL A 97 -2.80 0.30 -24.19
C VAL A 97 -2.44 1.67 -23.60
N ILE A 98 -1.17 1.86 -23.24
CA ILE A 98 -0.67 3.09 -22.62
C ILE A 98 -0.52 4.23 -23.66
N ALA A 99 -0.28 3.93 -24.94
CA ALA A 99 -0.23 4.98 -25.97
C ALA A 99 -1.59 5.67 -26.16
N GLU A 100 -2.70 4.93 -26.05
CA GLU A 100 -4.04 5.51 -26.12
C GLU A 100 -4.42 6.25 -24.84
N VAL A 101 -4.07 5.73 -23.69
CA VAL A 101 -4.28 6.37 -22.37
C VAL A 101 -3.31 7.56 -22.22
N GLY A 102 -2.05 7.43 -22.61
CA GLY A 102 -1.07 8.51 -22.60
C GLY A 102 -1.45 9.66 -23.53
N SER A 103 -2.02 9.41 -24.71
CA SER A 103 -2.52 10.45 -25.60
C SER A 103 -3.80 11.12 -25.05
N ARG A 104 -4.66 10.37 -24.37
CA ARG A 104 -5.84 10.93 -23.67
C ARG A 104 -5.46 11.74 -22.43
N VAL A 105 -4.50 11.26 -21.64
CA VAL A 105 -3.94 12.02 -20.52
C VAL A 105 -3.20 13.26 -21.02
N ALA A 106 -2.41 13.18 -22.09
CA ALA A 106 -1.73 14.32 -22.68
C ALA A 106 -2.72 15.32 -23.34
N SER A 107 -3.79 14.84 -23.99
CA SER A 107 -4.85 15.72 -24.53
C SER A 107 -5.67 16.35 -23.41
N TRP A 108 -5.81 15.65 -22.29
CA TRP A 108 -6.51 16.12 -21.11
C TRP A 108 -5.67 17.14 -20.31
N LEU A 109 -4.35 16.93 -20.16
CA LEU A 109 -3.42 17.93 -19.62
C LEU A 109 -3.35 19.19 -20.52
N GLY A 110 -3.57 19.05 -21.81
CA GLY A 110 -3.61 20.18 -22.77
C GLY A 110 -4.92 20.98 -22.74
N SER A 111 -5.98 20.45 -22.14
CA SER A 111 -7.30 21.08 -22.08
C SER A 111 -7.75 21.44 -20.64
N ALA A 112 -7.00 21.06 -19.61
CA ALA A 112 -7.43 21.21 -18.24
C ALA A 112 -6.77 22.40 -17.54
N THR A 113 -7.59 23.16 -16.88
CA THR A 113 -7.19 24.08 -15.82
C THR A 113 -6.39 23.34 -14.76
N SER A 114 -5.45 23.99 -14.10
CA SER A 114 -4.46 23.52 -13.11
C SER A 114 -4.99 22.65 -11.92
N HIS A 115 -6.28 22.35 -11.87
CA HIS A 115 -6.95 21.64 -10.78
C HIS A 115 -6.95 20.11 -10.89
N VAL A 116 -6.30 19.53 -11.88
CA VAL A 116 -6.37 18.10 -12.18
C VAL A 116 -5.00 17.41 -12.10
N ILE A 117 -3.96 18.15 -11.76
CA ILE A 117 -2.63 17.57 -11.57
C ILE A 117 -2.65 16.81 -10.25
N PRO A 118 -2.35 15.48 -10.28
CA PRO A 118 -2.31 14.70 -9.05
C PRO A 118 -1.11 15.09 -8.21
N CYS A 119 -1.37 15.26 -6.92
CA CYS A 119 -0.36 15.44 -5.89
C CYS A 119 -0.33 14.22 -4.98
N GLU A 120 0.80 14.02 -4.34
CA GLU A 120 1.03 12.99 -3.34
C GLU A 120 1.50 13.64 -2.05
N LEU A 121 0.87 13.28 -0.92
CA LEU A 121 1.36 13.58 0.41
C LEU A 121 2.04 12.33 0.97
N VAL A 122 3.32 12.47 1.33
CA VAL A 122 4.14 11.36 1.85
C VAL A 122 4.61 11.69 3.26
N THR A 123 4.53 10.72 4.17
CA THR A 123 5.12 10.85 5.51
C THR A 123 6.54 10.27 5.53
N GLY A 124 7.39 10.81 6.40
CA GLY A 124 8.53 10.06 6.92
C GLY A 124 8.07 8.83 7.73
N PRO A 125 9.01 8.06 8.29
CA PRO A 125 8.67 6.92 9.14
C PRO A 125 7.89 7.35 10.39
N LEU A 126 6.59 7.02 10.44
CA LEU A 126 5.70 7.26 11.57
C LEU A 126 5.61 6.00 12.45
N PRO A 127 5.79 6.06 13.77
CA PRO A 127 5.56 4.90 14.63
C PRO A 127 4.17 4.31 14.42
N MET A 128 4.06 2.97 14.30
CA MET A 128 2.80 2.30 13.94
C MET A 128 1.65 2.54 14.93
N ASP A 129 1.94 2.85 16.18
CA ASP A 129 0.95 3.22 17.19
C ASP A 129 0.45 4.67 17.07
N ARG A 130 1.02 5.45 16.14
CA ARG A 130 0.62 6.83 15.84
C ARG A 130 -0.07 7.00 14.47
N VAL A 131 -0.32 5.93 13.75
CA VAL A 131 -0.96 5.97 12.41
C VAL A 131 -2.29 6.74 12.44
N HIS A 132 -3.06 6.63 13.51
CA HIS A 132 -4.33 7.33 13.70
C HIS A 132 -4.22 8.87 13.60
N GLU A 133 -3.05 9.43 13.89
CA GLU A 133 -2.83 10.87 13.82
C GLU A 133 -2.82 11.40 12.38
N PHE A 134 -2.59 10.52 11.38
CA PHE A 134 -2.58 10.91 9.97
C PHE A 134 -3.95 11.35 9.44
N ASP A 135 -5.05 10.90 10.05
CA ASP A 135 -6.40 11.36 9.68
C ASP A 135 -6.55 12.87 9.77
N ARG A 136 -5.78 13.55 10.64
CA ARG A 136 -5.76 15.02 10.72
C ARG A 136 -5.26 15.66 9.41
N ALA A 137 -4.28 15.04 8.75
CA ALA A 137 -3.81 15.50 7.44
C ALA A 137 -4.88 15.28 6.36
N VAL A 138 -5.53 14.11 6.38
CA VAL A 138 -6.63 13.78 5.46
C VAL A 138 -7.79 14.77 5.61
N ASP A 139 -8.20 15.07 6.84
CA ASP A 139 -9.29 16.02 7.13
C ASP A 139 -8.95 17.45 6.69
N ALA A 140 -7.69 17.85 6.88
CA ALA A 140 -7.21 19.16 6.42
C ALA A 140 -7.26 19.27 4.89
N LEU A 141 -6.76 18.26 4.17
CA LEU A 141 -6.81 18.19 2.71
C LEU A 141 -8.26 18.19 2.20
N ARG A 142 -9.15 17.38 2.81
CA ARG A 142 -10.58 17.33 2.48
C ARG A 142 -11.22 18.70 2.65
N THR A 143 -11.00 19.35 3.78
CA THR A 143 -11.58 20.66 4.09
C THR A 143 -11.10 21.74 3.11
N ALA A 144 -9.88 21.62 2.61
CA ALA A 144 -9.32 22.51 1.60
C ALA A 144 -9.79 22.22 0.17
N GLY A 145 -10.59 21.16 -0.04
CA GLY A 145 -11.16 20.80 -1.34
C GLY A 145 -10.35 19.80 -2.15
N ALA A 146 -9.47 19.02 -1.50
CA ALA A 146 -8.80 17.89 -2.16
C ALA A 146 -9.84 16.88 -2.69
N ARG A 147 -9.54 16.28 -3.83
CA ARG A 147 -10.37 15.32 -4.55
C ARG A 147 -9.73 13.94 -4.55
N GLY A 148 -10.54 12.92 -4.34
CA GLY A 148 -10.15 11.51 -4.32
C GLY A 148 -10.54 10.75 -5.59
N THR A 149 -10.33 9.44 -5.59
CA THR A 149 -10.61 8.54 -6.72
C THR A 149 -12.04 8.64 -7.24
N GLN A 150 -13.02 8.92 -6.38
CA GLN A 150 -14.44 8.95 -6.77
C GLN A 150 -14.89 10.24 -7.46
N ASP A 151 -14.07 11.29 -7.45
CA ASP A 151 -14.44 12.58 -8.02
C ASP A 151 -14.27 12.68 -9.54
N GLY A 152 -13.66 11.70 -10.16
CA GLY A 152 -13.43 11.71 -11.61
C GLY A 152 -13.16 10.33 -12.19
N ALA A 153 -13.73 10.04 -13.35
CA ALA A 153 -13.60 8.76 -14.04
C ALA A 153 -12.16 8.37 -14.43
N LEU A 154 -11.21 9.28 -14.30
CA LEU A 154 -9.79 9.06 -14.58
C LEU A 154 -8.92 9.20 -13.32
N TYR A 155 -9.53 9.40 -12.15
CA TYR A 155 -8.81 9.52 -10.91
C TYR A 155 -8.54 8.11 -10.34
N ALA A 156 -7.31 7.66 -10.48
CA ALA A 156 -6.86 6.35 -10.03
C ALA A 156 -5.93 6.50 -8.81
N PHE A 157 -6.34 7.32 -7.84
CA PHE A 157 -5.54 7.71 -6.69
C PHE A 157 -5.44 6.59 -5.66
N GLY A 158 -4.21 6.33 -5.21
CA GLY A 158 -3.90 5.31 -4.23
C GLY A 158 -3.69 5.87 -2.82
N LEU A 159 -4.02 5.05 -1.84
CA LEU A 159 -3.50 5.13 -0.49
C LEU A 159 -2.49 4.00 -0.31
N HIS A 160 -1.25 4.33 0.00
CA HIS A 160 -0.20 3.33 0.18
C HIS A 160 0.29 3.33 1.62
N PHE A 161 0.55 2.14 2.13
CA PHE A 161 1.26 1.96 3.38
C PHE A 161 2.61 1.28 3.10
N ASN A 162 3.65 1.78 3.76
CA ASN A 162 5.00 1.22 3.73
C ASN A 162 5.36 0.69 5.13
N PRO A 163 4.75 -0.41 5.59
CA PRO A 163 5.01 -0.95 6.91
C PRO A 163 6.42 -1.54 6.98
N GLN A 164 7.20 -1.14 7.98
CA GLN A 164 8.52 -1.70 8.21
C GLN A 164 8.42 -3.19 8.52
N ALA A 165 9.25 -4.02 7.90
CA ALA A 165 9.36 -5.43 8.26
C ALA A 165 9.85 -5.58 9.72
N ALA A 166 9.38 -6.61 10.40
CA ALA A 166 9.80 -6.85 11.79
C ALA A 166 11.28 -7.27 11.89
N GLY A 167 11.85 -7.81 10.80
CA GLY A 167 13.24 -8.22 10.69
C GLY A 167 13.67 -8.39 9.24
N ALA A 168 14.95 -8.71 9.05
CA ALA A 168 15.57 -8.95 7.75
C ALA A 168 15.60 -10.43 7.36
N SER A 169 15.12 -11.31 8.22
CA SER A 169 15.12 -12.76 7.99
C SER A 169 13.95 -13.21 7.12
N ILE A 170 14.10 -14.34 6.45
CA ILE A 170 13.00 -14.96 5.70
C ILE A 170 11.80 -15.29 6.61
N ASP A 171 12.07 -15.61 7.87
CA ASP A 171 11.05 -15.94 8.87
C ASP A 171 10.22 -14.70 9.29
N ALA A 172 10.77 -13.49 9.15
CA ALA A 172 10.05 -12.25 9.37
C ALA A 172 9.24 -11.80 8.13
N ILE A 173 9.60 -12.24 6.92
CA ILE A 173 9.06 -11.71 5.66
C ILE A 173 8.06 -12.66 5.01
N LEU A 174 8.42 -13.93 4.85
CA LEU A 174 7.61 -14.91 4.14
C LEU A 174 6.21 -15.14 4.76
N PRO A 175 6.04 -15.18 6.10
CA PRO A 175 4.70 -15.31 6.69
C PRO A 175 3.76 -14.16 6.32
N VAL A 176 4.27 -12.92 6.25
CA VAL A 176 3.47 -11.74 5.87
C VAL A 176 3.05 -11.83 4.40
N LEU A 177 3.97 -12.17 3.50
CA LEU A 177 3.63 -12.39 2.09
C LEU A 177 2.63 -13.54 1.93
N ARG A 178 2.83 -14.66 2.63
CA ARG A 178 1.93 -15.83 2.59
C ARG A 178 0.52 -15.47 3.07
N ALA A 179 0.41 -14.77 4.20
CA ALA A 179 -0.87 -14.27 4.70
C ALA A 179 -1.54 -13.34 3.68
N PHE A 180 -0.77 -12.41 3.10
CA PHE A 180 -1.28 -11.47 2.11
C PHE A 180 -1.84 -12.17 0.87
N VAL A 181 -1.10 -13.10 0.27
CA VAL A 181 -1.58 -13.79 -0.95
C VAL A 181 -2.79 -14.69 -0.68
N LEU A 182 -2.86 -15.31 0.51
CA LEU A 182 -4.00 -16.14 0.92
C LEU A 182 -5.26 -15.30 1.21
N LEU A 183 -5.10 -14.09 1.71
CA LEU A 183 -6.19 -13.15 1.98
C LEU A 183 -6.49 -12.21 0.81
N ASN A 184 -5.75 -12.26 -0.29
CA ASN A 184 -5.80 -11.27 -1.37
C ASN A 184 -7.20 -11.07 -1.95
N THR A 185 -7.93 -12.15 -2.24
CA THR A 185 -9.29 -12.07 -2.78
C THR A 185 -10.28 -11.47 -1.78
N TRP A 186 -10.11 -11.74 -0.48
CA TRP A 186 -10.87 -11.11 0.59
C TRP A 186 -10.54 -9.62 0.69
N LEU A 187 -9.25 -9.24 0.71
CA LEU A 187 -8.81 -7.85 0.72
C LEU A 187 -9.39 -7.05 -0.45
N ARG A 188 -9.29 -7.60 -1.68
CA ARG A 188 -9.84 -6.96 -2.88
C ARG A 188 -11.36 -6.77 -2.81
N ARG A 189 -12.07 -7.71 -2.21
CA ARG A 189 -13.52 -7.57 -1.98
C ARG A 189 -13.82 -6.47 -0.96
N GLN A 190 -13.02 -6.35 0.10
CA GLN A 190 -13.21 -5.35 1.15
C GLN A 190 -12.84 -3.94 0.70
N VAL A 191 -11.75 -3.80 -0.01
CA VAL A 191 -11.29 -2.51 -0.56
C VAL A 191 -12.16 -2.09 -1.74
N ALA A 192 -12.61 -3.07 -2.56
CA ALA A 192 -13.33 -2.83 -3.82
C ALA A 192 -12.65 -1.75 -4.68
N PRO A 193 -11.36 -1.95 -5.06
CA PRO A 193 -10.57 -0.93 -5.72
C PRO A 193 -11.23 -0.48 -7.03
N ASP A 194 -11.07 0.80 -7.36
CA ASP A 194 -11.64 1.38 -8.56
C ASP A 194 -11.20 0.63 -9.83
N ALA A 195 -12.16 0.41 -10.74
CA ALA A 195 -11.92 -0.33 -11.98
C ALA A 195 -10.84 0.33 -12.86
N THR A 196 -10.69 1.65 -12.80
CA THR A 196 -9.69 2.40 -13.56
C THR A 196 -8.27 2.03 -13.12
N ARG A 197 -8.03 1.85 -11.80
CA ARG A 197 -6.73 1.40 -11.29
C ARG A 197 -6.39 0.00 -11.80
N SER A 198 -7.36 -0.90 -11.84
CA SER A 198 -7.18 -2.25 -12.39
C SER A 198 -6.89 -2.23 -13.89
N LEU A 199 -7.59 -1.38 -14.67
CA LEU A 199 -7.36 -1.21 -16.12
C LEU A 199 -5.99 -0.60 -16.43
N LEU A 200 -5.50 0.29 -15.58
CA LEU A 200 -4.18 0.92 -15.74
C LEU A 200 -3.02 0.04 -15.26
N GLY A 201 -3.32 -1.15 -14.69
CA GLY A 201 -2.33 -2.09 -14.17
C GLY A 201 -1.65 -1.61 -12.90
N PHE A 202 -2.32 -0.75 -12.12
CA PHE A 202 -1.92 -0.43 -10.75
C PHE A 202 -2.43 -1.50 -9.79
N ALA A 203 -1.61 -1.92 -8.83
CA ALA A 203 -1.98 -2.90 -7.82
C ALA A 203 -2.53 -4.23 -8.41
N ASP A 204 -1.79 -4.82 -9.37
CA ASP A 204 -2.12 -6.13 -9.95
C ASP A 204 -1.96 -7.25 -8.90
N PRO A 205 -2.83 -8.28 -8.92
CA PRO A 205 -2.63 -9.47 -8.09
C PRO A 205 -1.38 -10.24 -8.50
N PHE A 206 -0.88 -11.08 -7.61
CA PHE A 206 0.21 -11.99 -7.91
C PHE A 206 -0.21 -13.06 -8.94
N PRO A 207 0.73 -13.58 -9.77
CA PRO A 207 0.45 -14.71 -10.67
C PRO A 207 -0.01 -15.95 -9.87
N ALA A 208 -1.01 -16.65 -10.39
CA ALA A 208 -1.64 -17.78 -9.69
C ALA A 208 -0.63 -18.89 -9.29
N ASP A 209 0.33 -19.19 -10.18
CA ASP A 209 1.36 -20.21 -9.88
C ASP A 209 2.29 -19.77 -8.75
N TYR A 210 2.59 -18.47 -8.67
CA TYR A 210 3.37 -17.91 -7.57
C TYR A 210 2.59 -17.93 -6.25
N VAL A 211 1.30 -17.57 -6.30
CA VAL A 211 0.40 -17.69 -5.14
C VAL A 211 0.36 -19.12 -4.61
N ARG A 212 0.19 -20.11 -5.48
CA ARG A 212 0.18 -21.54 -5.09
C ARG A 212 1.49 -21.97 -4.45
N ARG A 213 2.62 -21.51 -4.99
CA ARG A 213 3.95 -21.77 -4.41
C ARG A 213 4.09 -21.20 -3.01
N VAL A 214 3.78 -19.92 -2.84
CA VAL A 214 3.91 -19.22 -1.54
C VAL A 214 2.91 -19.74 -0.51
N ALA A 215 1.71 -20.14 -0.97
CA ALA A 215 0.66 -20.71 -0.11
C ALA A 215 1.04 -22.07 0.49
N ASP A 216 1.93 -22.82 -0.17
CA ASP A 216 2.31 -24.16 0.28
C ASP A 216 3.08 -24.10 1.61
N PRO A 217 2.58 -24.75 2.69
CA PRO A 217 3.31 -24.85 3.95
C PRO A 217 4.71 -25.49 3.83
N ALA A 218 4.92 -26.31 2.78
CA ALA A 218 6.22 -26.93 2.49
C ALA A 218 7.23 -25.96 1.82
N TYR A 219 6.78 -24.80 1.33
CA TYR A 219 7.67 -23.81 0.74
C TYR A 219 8.48 -23.11 1.84
N ARG A 220 9.76 -23.51 1.98
CA ARG A 220 10.71 -23.04 3.01
C ARG A 220 12.04 -22.66 2.35
N PRO A 221 12.07 -21.64 1.49
CA PRO A 221 13.31 -21.20 0.84
C PRO A 221 14.25 -20.52 1.86
N ASP A 222 15.54 -20.48 1.54
CA ASP A 222 16.39 -19.46 2.13
C ASP A 222 16.11 -18.08 1.51
N LEU A 223 16.72 -17.04 2.07
CA LEU A 223 16.44 -15.66 1.63
C LEU A 223 16.84 -15.43 0.16
N ALA A 224 17.96 -16.02 -0.28
CA ALA A 224 18.44 -15.87 -1.65
C ALA A 224 17.49 -16.54 -2.67
N ALA A 225 17.08 -17.76 -2.41
CA ALA A 225 16.11 -18.49 -3.23
C ALA A 225 14.74 -17.79 -3.23
N PHE A 226 14.30 -17.23 -2.09
CA PHE A 226 13.09 -16.45 -2.02
C PHE A 226 13.13 -15.22 -2.91
N ILE A 227 14.23 -14.44 -2.88
CA ILE A 227 14.40 -13.25 -3.73
C ILE A 227 14.37 -13.66 -5.22
N ASP A 228 15.10 -14.73 -5.60
CA ASP A 228 15.13 -15.21 -6.99
C ASP A 228 13.73 -15.66 -7.46
N ASP A 229 13.00 -16.41 -6.64
CA ASP A 229 11.63 -16.85 -6.94
C ASP A 229 10.67 -15.65 -7.08
N TYR A 230 10.81 -14.64 -6.20
CA TYR A 230 10.00 -13.41 -6.30
C TYR A 230 10.28 -12.68 -7.62
N LEU A 231 11.55 -12.42 -7.92
CA LEU A 231 11.96 -11.69 -9.13
C LEU A 231 11.55 -12.42 -10.42
N ALA A 232 11.66 -13.75 -10.45
CA ALA A 232 11.24 -14.55 -11.61
C ALA A 232 9.73 -14.42 -11.88
N ALA A 233 8.90 -14.38 -10.84
CA ALA A 233 7.45 -14.31 -10.97
C ALA A 233 6.91 -12.88 -11.03
N ASN A 234 7.62 -11.90 -10.45
CA ASN A 234 7.14 -10.53 -10.23
C ASN A 234 8.17 -9.46 -10.63
N PRO A 235 8.64 -9.43 -11.90
CA PRO A 235 9.62 -8.43 -12.35
C PRO A 235 8.93 -7.08 -12.59
N THR A 236 8.17 -6.57 -11.62
CA THR A 236 7.35 -5.36 -11.75
C THR A 236 7.06 -4.74 -10.40
N ARG A 237 6.94 -3.42 -10.35
CA ARG A 237 6.51 -2.64 -9.19
C ARG A 237 4.99 -2.54 -9.02
N ASN A 238 4.21 -3.15 -9.92
CA ASN A 238 2.77 -2.96 -9.99
C ASN A 238 1.95 -4.00 -9.21
N ARG A 239 2.57 -4.77 -8.31
CA ARG A 239 1.83 -5.67 -7.42
C ARG A 239 1.08 -4.90 -6.33
N ASP A 240 -0.05 -5.42 -5.91
CA ASP A 240 -0.83 -4.89 -4.78
C ASP A 240 -0.08 -4.95 -3.44
N LEU A 241 0.91 -5.83 -3.34
CA LEU A 241 1.99 -5.80 -2.34
C LEU A 241 3.33 -5.87 -3.07
N ASP A 242 4.00 -4.73 -3.25
CA ASP A 242 5.31 -4.66 -3.91
C ASP A 242 6.43 -4.88 -2.88
N LEU A 243 7.17 -5.99 -3.03
CA LEU A 243 8.30 -6.31 -2.16
C LEU A 243 9.63 -5.76 -2.69
N LEU A 244 9.69 -5.21 -3.90
CA LEU A 244 10.96 -4.77 -4.48
C LEU A 244 11.73 -3.76 -3.61
N PRO A 245 11.09 -2.77 -2.93
CA PRO A 245 11.81 -1.90 -2.01
C PRO A 245 12.51 -2.65 -0.88
N LEU A 246 11.82 -3.63 -0.27
CA LEU A 246 12.36 -4.47 0.79
C LEU A 246 13.47 -5.39 0.27
N LEU A 247 13.24 -6.07 -0.85
CA LEU A 247 14.23 -6.98 -1.44
C LEU A 247 15.48 -6.24 -1.91
N THR A 248 15.35 -5.01 -2.41
CA THR A 248 16.50 -4.15 -2.75
C THR A 248 17.27 -3.75 -1.50
N HIS A 249 16.59 -3.54 -0.37
CA HIS A 249 17.25 -3.26 0.90
C HIS A 249 18.08 -4.47 1.41
N LEU A 250 17.58 -5.69 1.18
CA LEU A 250 18.20 -6.93 1.65
C LEU A 250 19.34 -7.41 0.73
N ASP A 251 19.16 -7.32 -0.59
CA ASP A 251 20.13 -7.75 -1.60
C ASP A 251 19.97 -6.93 -2.89
N GLU A 252 20.50 -5.71 -2.87
CA GLU A 252 20.41 -4.80 -4.02
C GLU A 252 21.07 -5.39 -5.27
N ALA A 253 22.21 -6.06 -5.11
CA ALA A 253 22.94 -6.62 -6.24
C ALA A 253 22.09 -7.64 -7.01
N ARG A 254 21.39 -8.52 -6.30
CA ARG A 254 20.50 -9.53 -6.88
C ARG A 254 19.31 -8.92 -7.58
N VAL A 255 18.66 -7.91 -6.98
CA VAL A 255 17.53 -7.20 -7.59
C VAL A 255 17.98 -6.45 -8.84
N ARG A 256 19.13 -5.74 -8.78
CA ARG A 256 19.65 -4.98 -9.92
C ARG A 256 20.13 -5.87 -11.08
N ALA A 257 20.55 -7.09 -10.82
CA ALA A 257 20.87 -8.05 -11.88
C ALA A 257 19.66 -8.39 -12.77
N VAL A 258 18.44 -8.40 -12.21
CA VAL A 258 17.20 -8.69 -12.95
C VAL A 258 16.51 -7.40 -13.43
N LEU A 259 16.52 -6.34 -12.61
CA LEU A 259 15.82 -5.08 -12.84
C LEU A 259 16.79 -3.87 -12.82
N PRO A 260 17.75 -3.79 -13.75
CA PRO A 260 18.83 -2.80 -13.69
C PRO A 260 18.34 -1.35 -13.84
N ASN A 261 17.22 -1.13 -14.52
CA ASN A 261 16.72 0.20 -14.86
C ASN A 261 15.47 0.62 -14.09
N GLU A 262 14.96 -0.26 -13.21
CA GLU A 262 13.79 0.06 -12.40
C GLU A 262 14.14 1.06 -11.30
N LYS A 263 13.32 2.11 -11.18
CA LYS A 263 13.44 3.09 -10.09
C LYS A 263 12.85 2.51 -8.80
N ILE A 264 13.67 1.80 -8.02
CA ILE A 264 13.27 1.20 -6.76
C ILE A 264 13.97 1.97 -5.63
N GLY A 265 13.19 2.60 -4.75
CA GLY A 265 13.69 3.18 -3.51
C GLY A 265 13.92 2.06 -2.48
N SER A 266 15.19 1.77 -2.19
CA SER A 266 15.60 0.76 -1.19
C SER A 266 15.15 1.18 0.22
N ARG A 267 14.34 0.36 0.89
CA ARG A 267 13.85 0.61 2.24
C ARG A 267 13.40 -0.68 2.92
N PRO A 268 13.49 -0.81 4.26
CA PRO A 268 13.14 -2.04 4.98
C PRO A 268 11.63 -2.21 5.18
N THR A 269 10.83 -1.92 4.14
CA THR A 269 9.37 -1.88 4.23
C THR A 269 8.72 -2.71 3.14
N PHE A 270 7.60 -3.34 3.46
CA PHE A 270 6.61 -3.72 2.46
C PHE A 270 6.05 -2.46 1.78
N HIS A 271 5.44 -2.62 0.61
CA HIS A 271 4.73 -1.54 -0.05
C HIS A 271 3.33 -2.02 -0.44
N TYR A 272 2.35 -1.75 0.45
CA TYR A 272 0.95 -2.14 0.28
C TYR A 272 0.21 -1.05 -0.50
N ARG A 273 -0.25 -1.38 -1.71
CA ARG A 273 -0.75 -0.45 -2.72
C ARG A 273 -2.20 -0.65 -3.12
N LEU A 274 -2.88 -1.63 -2.54
CA LEU A 274 -4.23 -1.99 -2.95
C LEU A 274 -5.29 -0.90 -2.71
N PRO A 275 -5.29 -0.15 -1.58
CA PRO A 275 -6.33 0.80 -1.25
C PRO A 275 -6.42 1.99 -2.19
N ASP A 276 -7.64 2.49 -2.39
CA ASP A 276 -7.92 3.76 -3.07
C ASP A 276 -7.87 4.94 -2.08
N ALA A 277 -7.40 6.10 -2.54
CA ALA A 277 -7.51 7.34 -1.79
C ALA A 277 -8.87 8.00 -2.05
N ARG A 278 -9.71 8.05 -1.02
CA ARG A 278 -11.06 8.60 -1.07
C ARG A 278 -11.16 9.89 -0.25
N VAL A 279 -10.16 10.76 -0.41
CA VAL A 279 -9.93 11.94 0.43
C VAL A 279 -11.15 12.86 0.51
N SER A 280 -11.91 13.00 -0.58
CA SER A 280 -13.10 13.85 -0.66
C SER A 280 -14.32 13.26 0.03
N ASP A 281 -14.37 11.94 0.27
CA ASP A 281 -15.56 11.32 0.87
C ASP A 281 -15.74 11.81 2.31
N PRO A 282 -16.92 12.32 2.67
CA PRO A 282 -17.20 12.72 4.05
C PRO A 282 -17.03 11.54 5.02
N GLY A 283 -16.22 11.74 6.07
CA GLY A 283 -15.99 10.70 7.08
C GLY A 283 -15.05 9.57 6.65
N TRP A 284 -14.44 9.63 5.46
CA TRP A 284 -13.40 8.68 5.10
C TRP A 284 -12.17 8.88 5.99
N SER A 285 -11.65 7.78 6.47
CA SER A 285 -10.47 7.65 7.32
C SER A 285 -9.58 6.56 6.73
N ILE A 286 -8.28 6.61 7.00
CA ILE A 286 -7.37 5.54 6.61
C ILE A 286 -7.49 4.31 7.52
N ALA A 287 -8.23 4.38 8.63
CA ALA A 287 -8.34 3.30 9.62
C ALA A 287 -8.81 1.95 9.03
N PRO A 288 -9.87 1.88 8.18
CA PRO A 288 -10.30 0.61 7.63
C PRO A 288 -9.19 -0.08 6.80
N GLU A 289 -8.41 0.70 6.06
CA GLU A 289 -7.34 0.18 5.22
C GLU A 289 -6.13 -0.26 6.05
N TRP A 290 -5.79 0.52 7.07
CA TRP A 290 -4.77 0.15 8.03
C TRP A 290 -5.15 -1.14 8.79
N ASN A 291 -6.39 -1.26 9.25
CA ASN A 291 -6.87 -2.43 9.99
C ASN A 291 -6.85 -3.70 9.12
N ARG A 292 -7.08 -3.58 7.82
CA ARG A 292 -6.90 -4.70 6.86
C ARG A 292 -5.44 -5.15 6.76
N TRP A 293 -4.51 -4.21 6.76
CA TRP A 293 -3.08 -4.54 6.84
C TRP A 293 -2.75 -5.23 8.16
N VAL A 294 -3.23 -4.72 9.28
CA VAL A 294 -3.03 -5.33 10.60
C VAL A 294 -3.62 -6.74 10.66
N ALA A 295 -4.75 -6.98 10.02
CA ALA A 295 -5.35 -8.32 9.91
C ALA A 295 -4.42 -9.30 9.17
N VAL A 296 -3.74 -8.85 8.10
CA VAL A 296 -2.70 -9.65 7.41
C VAL A 296 -1.55 -10.00 8.37
N GLU A 297 -1.03 -9.03 9.10
CA GLU A 297 0.07 -9.28 10.05
C GLU A 297 -0.36 -10.20 11.20
N ARG A 298 -1.59 -10.09 11.69
CA ARG A 298 -2.13 -11.00 12.72
C ARG A 298 -2.22 -12.44 12.24
N VAL A 299 -2.66 -12.66 11.00
CA VAL A 299 -2.68 -14.00 10.40
C VAL A 299 -1.26 -14.51 10.18
N ALA A 300 -0.33 -13.66 9.76
CA ALA A 300 1.07 -14.01 9.58
C ALA A 300 1.75 -14.44 10.90
N ALA A 301 1.34 -13.86 12.02
CA ALA A 301 1.89 -14.17 13.35
C ALA A 301 1.36 -15.49 13.95
N ASP A 302 0.31 -16.08 13.38
CA ASP A 302 -0.27 -17.37 13.81
C ASP A 302 0.13 -18.47 12.80
N ALA A 303 1.26 -19.13 13.06
CA ALA A 303 1.82 -20.13 12.15
C ALA A 303 0.87 -21.30 11.86
N GLU A 304 0.12 -21.76 12.87
CA GLU A 304 -0.85 -22.87 12.68
C GLU A 304 -2.02 -22.45 11.81
N ARG A 305 -2.54 -21.25 12.01
CA ARG A 305 -3.60 -20.66 11.19
C ARG A 305 -3.15 -20.47 9.77
N LEU A 306 -1.94 -19.94 9.58
CA LEU A 306 -1.34 -19.72 8.27
C LEU A 306 -1.15 -21.02 7.49
N ASP A 307 -0.66 -22.08 8.13
CA ASP A 307 -0.49 -23.39 7.51
C ASP A 307 -1.86 -24.07 7.18
N ARG A 308 -2.87 -23.91 8.05
CA ARG A 308 -4.24 -24.36 7.76
C ARG A 308 -4.83 -23.63 6.55
N LEU A 309 -4.65 -22.32 6.46
CA LEU A 309 -5.08 -21.51 5.31
C LEU A 309 -4.39 -21.97 4.02
N GLY A 310 -3.08 -22.16 4.04
CA GLY A 310 -2.29 -22.61 2.90
C GLY A 310 -2.74 -23.98 2.40
N THR A 311 -2.88 -24.95 3.31
CA THR A 311 -3.37 -26.29 2.99
C THR A 311 -4.79 -26.26 2.40
N ALA A 312 -5.67 -25.43 3.00
CA ALA A 312 -7.04 -25.27 2.50
C ALA A 312 -7.09 -24.64 1.11
N TYR A 313 -6.20 -23.68 0.81
CA TYR A 313 -6.09 -23.04 -0.49
C TYR A 313 -5.64 -24.00 -1.58
N LEU A 314 -4.61 -24.81 -1.31
CA LEU A 314 -4.07 -25.77 -2.29
C LEU A 314 -5.08 -26.86 -2.67
N GLY A 315 -5.93 -27.27 -1.74
CA GLY A 315 -7.00 -28.25 -1.96
C GLY A 315 -8.33 -27.65 -2.40
N PHE A 316 -8.41 -26.32 -2.61
CA PHE A 316 -9.69 -25.67 -2.91
C PHE A 316 -10.01 -25.74 -4.41
N PRO A 317 -11.16 -26.35 -4.79
CA PRO A 317 -11.56 -26.50 -6.19
C PRO A 317 -12.41 -25.34 -6.72
N GLY A 318 -12.73 -24.34 -5.86
CA GLY A 318 -13.61 -23.22 -6.18
C GLY A 318 -12.90 -22.06 -6.86
N ASP A 319 -13.67 -21.04 -7.18
CA ASP A 319 -13.20 -19.78 -7.74
C ASP A 319 -12.73 -18.78 -6.64
N ASP A 320 -12.13 -17.68 -7.04
CA ASP A 320 -11.62 -16.64 -6.17
C ASP A 320 -12.69 -16.04 -5.23
N LYS A 321 -13.93 -15.89 -5.72
CA LYS A 321 -15.02 -15.37 -4.90
C LYS A 321 -15.37 -16.29 -3.74
N SER A 322 -15.50 -17.57 -4.04
CA SER A 322 -15.77 -18.62 -3.04
C SER A 322 -14.58 -18.80 -2.08
N TRP A 323 -13.35 -18.58 -2.58
CA TRP A 323 -12.17 -18.57 -1.74
C TRP A 323 -12.18 -17.40 -0.74
N ALA A 324 -12.57 -16.20 -1.15
CA ALA A 324 -12.66 -15.05 -0.26
C ALA A 324 -13.52 -15.34 0.99
N ASP A 325 -14.71 -15.96 0.80
CA ASP A 325 -15.57 -16.33 1.93
C ASP A 325 -14.94 -17.41 2.82
N ARG A 326 -14.22 -18.35 2.22
CA ARG A 326 -13.54 -19.41 2.97
C ARG A 326 -12.34 -18.90 3.74
N ALA A 327 -11.53 -18.04 3.10
CA ALA A 327 -10.37 -17.41 3.72
C ALA A 327 -10.78 -16.57 4.94
N GLU A 328 -11.84 -15.76 4.81
CA GLU A 328 -12.39 -14.96 5.90
C GLU A 328 -12.75 -15.80 7.11
N ARG A 329 -13.51 -16.89 6.90
CA ARG A 329 -13.88 -17.82 8.00
C ARG A 329 -12.66 -18.49 8.65
N LEU A 330 -11.67 -18.91 7.85
CA LEU A 330 -10.49 -19.59 8.39
C LEU A 330 -9.52 -18.63 9.09
N ALA A 331 -9.48 -17.39 8.64
CA ALA A 331 -8.57 -16.37 9.17
C ALA A 331 -9.09 -15.74 10.47
N PHE A 332 -10.41 -15.59 10.61
CA PHE A 332 -11.00 -14.74 11.64
C PHE A 332 -12.02 -15.47 12.55
N ALA A 333 -12.20 -16.79 12.38
CA ALA A 333 -13.04 -17.63 13.26
C ALA A 333 -12.31 -18.08 14.54
#